data_e7d21050f6494c14f2c6c171565ae77d
#
_entry.id   e7d21050f6494c14f2c6c171565ae77d
#
_cell.length_a   1.000
_cell.length_b   1.000
_cell.length_c   1.000
_cell.angle_alpha   90.00
_cell.angle_beta   90.00
_cell.angle_gamma   90.00
#
_symmetry.space_group_name_H-M   'P 1'
#
loop_
_entity.id
_entity.type
_entity.pdbx_description
1 polymer ?
#
loop_
_entity_poly.entity_id
_entity_poly.type
_entity_poly.pdbx_seq_one_letter_code
_entity_poly.pdbx_strand_id
1 'polypeptide(L)'
;SLWFTITDGEGHIVGETGLLRMFPAWHQTDLTIIIPDPEMQHKGYGTEAMEIMLDLAFHEYKMHRVSIGVVALNTSALEFYKKMGFRQEGVLEEAYYYKGAYSDFVMMRILSREWR
;
A
#
# COMPACT_ATOMS: atom_id res chain seq x y z
N SER A 1 14.29 -0.47 4.95
CA SER A 1 13.16 -1.01 4.19
C SER A 1 12.97 -2.49 4.46
N LEU A 2 11.73 -2.94 4.50
CA LEU A 2 11.37 -4.34 4.68
C LEU A 2 10.61 -4.80 3.45
N TRP A 3 11.00 -5.95 2.89
CA TRP A 3 10.33 -6.52 1.73
C TRP A 3 9.92 -7.96 2.01
N PHE A 4 8.73 -8.32 1.55
CA PHE A 4 8.20 -9.66 1.68
C PHE A 4 7.61 -10.13 0.37
N THR A 5 7.75 -11.43 0.10
CA THR A 5 7.12 -12.08 -1.04
C THR A 5 5.73 -12.57 -0.62
N ILE A 6 4.74 -12.32 -1.46
CA ILE A 6 3.38 -12.84 -1.25
C ILE A 6 3.29 -14.16 -2.02
N THR A 7 2.94 -15.23 -1.33
CA THR A 7 2.80 -16.56 -1.94
C THR A 7 1.39 -17.10 -1.73
N ASP A 8 0.96 -17.98 -2.64
CA ASP A 8 -0.29 -18.72 -2.46
C ASP A 8 -0.06 -19.91 -1.51
N GLY A 9 -1.10 -20.71 -1.27
CA GLY A 9 -1.01 -21.86 -0.39
C GLY A 9 -0.10 -22.99 -0.88
N GLU A 10 0.34 -22.91 -2.14
CA GLU A 10 1.20 -23.93 -2.75
C GLU A 10 2.64 -23.44 -2.93
N GLY A 11 2.94 -22.24 -2.45
CA GLY A 11 4.29 -21.68 -2.53
C GLY A 11 4.60 -20.91 -3.79
N HIS A 12 3.63 -20.70 -4.69
CA HIS A 12 3.83 -19.89 -5.88
C HIS A 12 3.84 -18.40 -5.52
N ILE A 13 4.75 -17.66 -6.15
CA ILE A 13 4.87 -16.22 -5.91
C ILE A 13 3.76 -15.50 -6.66
N VAL A 14 2.92 -14.73 -5.95
CA VAL A 14 1.84 -13.95 -6.54
C VAL A 14 2.11 -12.45 -6.48
N GLY A 15 3.04 -11.99 -5.67
CA GLY A 15 3.38 -10.58 -5.58
C GLY A 15 4.41 -10.28 -4.52
N GLU A 16 4.56 -8.99 -4.22
CA GLU A 16 5.46 -8.53 -3.17
C GLU A 16 4.87 -7.33 -2.45
N THR A 17 5.33 -7.12 -1.22
CA THR A 17 4.89 -6.01 -0.40
C THR A 17 6.05 -5.53 0.47
N GLY A 18 6.04 -4.27 0.88
CA GLY A 18 7.11 -3.74 1.69
C GLY A 18 6.74 -2.50 2.46
N LEU A 19 7.52 -2.25 3.51
CA LEU A 19 7.50 -0.99 4.24
C LEU A 19 8.77 -0.23 3.86
N LEU A 20 8.60 0.93 3.25
CA LEU A 20 9.68 1.72 2.69
C LEU A 20 9.86 3.01 3.46
N ARG A 21 11.05 3.60 3.36
CA ARG A 21 11.32 4.90 3.97
C ARG A 21 10.82 4.98 5.41
N MET A 22 11.24 4.00 6.22
CA MET A 22 10.89 3.97 7.63
C MET A 22 11.64 5.06 8.37
N PHE A 23 10.89 5.98 8.99
CA PHE A 23 11.46 7.05 9.81
C PHE A 23 11.10 6.80 11.27
N PRO A 24 11.93 6.04 12.01
CA PRO A 24 11.61 5.70 13.40
C PRO A 24 11.38 6.92 14.30
N ALA A 25 12.17 7.99 14.08
CA ALA A 25 12.05 9.21 14.88
C ALA A 25 10.68 9.88 14.73
N TRP A 26 10.02 9.71 13.58
CA TRP A 26 8.71 10.30 13.30
C TRP A 26 7.60 9.27 13.32
N HIS A 27 7.93 8.02 13.57
CA HIS A 27 6.99 6.89 13.61
C HIS A 27 6.12 6.80 12.35
N GLN A 28 6.76 6.92 11.18
CA GLN A 28 6.05 6.82 9.90
C GLN A 28 6.82 6.01 8.87
N THR A 29 6.07 5.41 7.95
CA THR A 29 6.62 4.61 6.86
C THR A 29 5.66 4.64 5.67
N ASP A 30 6.17 4.27 4.50
CA ASP A 30 5.37 4.09 3.29
C ASP A 30 5.16 2.59 3.06
N LEU A 31 3.99 2.25 2.54
CA LEU A 31 3.62 0.87 2.22
C LEU A 31 3.49 0.71 0.72
N THR A 32 3.90 -0.44 0.20
CA THR A 32 3.65 -0.81 -1.19
C THR A 32 3.17 -2.25 -1.25
N ILE A 33 2.25 -2.54 -2.17
CA ILE A 33 1.76 -3.89 -2.48
C ILE A 33 1.67 -4.00 -3.99
N ILE A 34 2.30 -5.01 -4.56
CA ILE A 34 2.31 -5.25 -6.00
C ILE A 34 1.87 -6.69 -6.26
N ILE A 35 0.75 -6.85 -6.95
CA ILE A 35 0.26 -8.15 -7.42
C ILE A 35 0.08 -8.00 -8.93
N PRO A 36 1.11 -8.41 -9.73
CA PRO A 36 1.13 -8.10 -11.16
C PRO A 36 0.06 -8.81 -11.99
N ASP A 37 -0.28 -10.05 -11.63
CA ASP A 37 -1.21 -10.85 -12.41
C ASP A 37 -2.65 -10.45 -12.11
N PRO A 38 -3.40 -9.93 -13.11
CA PRO A 38 -4.79 -9.55 -12.88
C PRO A 38 -5.68 -10.67 -12.34
N GLU A 39 -5.36 -11.92 -12.69
CA GLU A 39 -6.13 -13.07 -12.19
C GLU A 39 -5.95 -13.27 -10.68
N MET A 40 -4.85 -12.79 -10.12
CA MET A 40 -4.57 -12.92 -8.69
C MET A 40 -5.06 -11.74 -7.87
N GLN A 41 -5.40 -10.61 -8.52
CA GLN A 41 -5.74 -9.37 -7.82
C GLN A 41 -7.05 -9.41 -7.04
N HIS A 42 -7.98 -10.28 -7.38
CA HIS A 42 -9.30 -10.32 -6.76
C HIS A 42 -9.53 -11.59 -5.94
N LYS A 43 -8.44 -12.23 -5.47
CA LYS A 43 -8.53 -13.48 -4.71
C LYS A 43 -8.24 -13.31 -3.23
N GLY A 44 -8.21 -12.07 -2.74
CA GLY A 44 -7.99 -11.80 -1.32
C GLY A 44 -6.53 -11.71 -0.89
N TYR A 45 -5.57 -11.93 -1.77
CA TYR A 45 -4.16 -11.83 -1.42
C TYR A 45 -3.78 -10.42 -1.00
N GLY A 46 -4.30 -9.41 -1.69
CA GLY A 46 -4.03 -8.01 -1.35
C GLY A 46 -4.57 -7.64 0.02
N THR A 47 -5.79 -8.07 0.33
CA THR A 47 -6.42 -7.80 1.61
C THR A 47 -5.63 -8.44 2.75
N GLU A 48 -5.29 -9.72 2.59
CA GLU A 48 -4.54 -10.46 3.60
C GLU A 48 -3.16 -9.85 3.81
N ALA A 49 -2.45 -9.54 2.72
CA ALA A 49 -1.13 -8.91 2.80
C ALA A 49 -1.22 -7.55 3.48
N MET A 50 -2.22 -6.73 3.14
CA MET A 50 -2.42 -5.42 3.74
C MET A 50 -2.64 -5.53 5.25
N GLU A 51 -3.48 -6.47 5.68
CA GLU A 51 -3.74 -6.68 7.11
C GLU A 51 -2.47 -7.06 7.86
N ILE A 52 -1.68 -7.97 7.29
CA ILE A 52 -0.41 -8.38 7.88
C ILE A 52 0.56 -7.20 7.97
N MET A 53 0.69 -6.43 6.89
CA MET A 53 1.63 -5.32 6.85
C MET A 53 1.25 -4.18 7.78
N LEU A 54 -0.05 -3.87 7.90
CA LEU A 54 -0.50 -2.84 8.83
C LEU A 54 -0.33 -3.28 10.28
N ASP A 55 -0.63 -4.54 10.58
CA ASP A 55 -0.37 -5.08 11.92
C ASP A 55 1.12 -5.00 12.26
N LEU A 56 1.98 -5.36 11.30
CA LEU A 56 3.43 -5.29 11.47
C LEU A 56 3.88 -3.86 11.73
N ALA A 57 3.43 -2.92 10.90
CA ALA A 57 3.83 -1.52 11.01
C ALA A 57 3.39 -0.91 12.35
N PHE A 58 2.13 -1.09 12.72
CA PHE A 58 1.58 -0.45 13.91
C PHE A 58 1.94 -1.17 15.21
N HIS A 59 1.91 -2.49 15.22
CA HIS A 59 2.11 -3.26 16.47
C HIS A 59 3.55 -3.65 16.71
N GLU A 60 4.28 -4.07 15.69
CA GLU A 60 5.68 -4.47 15.87
C GLU A 60 6.64 -3.29 15.78
N TYR A 61 6.49 -2.45 14.76
CA TYR A 61 7.40 -1.32 14.55
C TYR A 61 6.93 -0.02 15.19
N LYS A 62 5.74 -0.04 15.83
CA LYS A 62 5.21 1.11 16.57
C LYS A 62 5.09 2.38 15.72
N MET A 63 4.78 2.21 14.46
CA MET A 63 4.52 3.35 13.59
C MET A 63 3.21 4.01 13.97
N HIS A 64 3.12 5.30 13.77
CA HIS A 64 1.91 6.08 13.99
C HIS A 64 1.17 6.32 12.68
N ARG A 65 1.92 6.37 11.56
CA ARG A 65 1.39 6.79 10.27
C ARG A 65 1.96 5.91 9.16
N VAL A 66 1.09 5.39 8.31
CA VAL A 66 1.48 4.63 7.11
C VAL A 66 0.88 5.31 5.89
N SER A 67 1.72 5.62 4.91
CA SER A 67 1.33 6.31 3.67
C SER A 67 1.42 5.37 2.48
N ILE A 68 0.64 5.67 1.45
CA ILE A 68 0.70 4.97 0.18
C ILE A 68 0.37 5.95 -0.95
N GLY A 69 1.07 5.82 -2.07
CA GLY A 69 0.82 6.64 -3.26
C GLY A 69 0.17 5.80 -4.34
N VAL A 70 -0.81 6.37 -5.03
CA VAL A 70 -1.59 5.66 -6.05
C VAL A 70 -1.76 6.56 -7.26
N VAL A 71 -1.51 6.01 -8.46
CA VAL A 71 -1.81 6.73 -9.69
C VAL A 71 -3.32 7.00 -9.74
N ALA A 72 -3.71 8.26 -10.01
CA ALA A 72 -5.10 8.68 -9.98
C ALA A 72 -6.01 7.86 -10.89
N LEU A 73 -5.47 7.34 -12.00
CA LEU A 73 -6.23 6.54 -12.95
C LEU A 73 -6.53 5.13 -12.45
N ASN A 74 -5.83 4.68 -11.43
CA ASN A 74 -6.04 3.34 -10.86
C ASN A 74 -7.17 3.37 -9.83
N THR A 75 -8.40 3.45 -10.32
CA THR A 75 -9.58 3.59 -9.46
C THR A 75 -9.82 2.38 -8.58
N SER A 76 -9.50 1.18 -9.07
CA SER A 76 -9.68 -0.04 -8.27
C SER A 76 -8.74 -0.06 -7.06
N ALA A 77 -7.51 0.42 -7.23
CA ALA A 77 -6.57 0.52 -6.11
C ALA A 77 -7.04 1.57 -5.09
N LEU A 78 -7.52 2.72 -5.58
CA LEU A 78 -8.05 3.77 -4.70
C LEU A 78 -9.20 3.23 -3.84
N GLU A 79 -10.14 2.52 -4.46
CA GLU A 79 -11.27 1.91 -3.74
C GLU A 79 -10.79 0.89 -2.72
N PHE A 80 -9.82 0.06 -3.09
CA PHE A 80 -9.26 -0.95 -2.21
C PHE A 80 -8.64 -0.31 -0.96
N TYR A 81 -7.81 0.74 -1.15
CA TYR A 81 -7.15 1.38 -0.02
C TYR A 81 -8.15 2.10 0.88
N LYS A 82 -9.17 2.74 0.31
CA LYS A 82 -10.25 3.33 1.11
C LYS A 82 -10.97 2.28 1.95
N LYS A 83 -11.23 1.13 1.37
CA LYS A 83 -11.88 0.02 2.04
C LYS A 83 -11.04 -0.50 3.21
N MET A 84 -9.73 -0.48 3.06
CA MET A 84 -8.80 -0.88 4.12
C MET A 84 -8.64 0.16 5.22
N GLY A 85 -9.20 1.37 5.04
CA GLY A 85 -9.16 2.40 6.06
C GLY A 85 -8.27 3.61 5.73
N PHE A 86 -7.61 3.60 4.58
CA PHE A 86 -6.81 4.75 4.15
C PHE A 86 -7.69 5.92 3.77
N ARG A 87 -7.20 7.12 4.02
CA ARG A 87 -7.86 8.37 3.64
C ARG A 87 -6.95 9.17 2.72
N GLN A 88 -7.55 9.85 1.76
CA GLN A 88 -6.80 10.74 0.89
C GLN A 88 -6.34 11.96 1.65
N GLU A 89 -5.08 12.32 1.50
CA GLU A 89 -4.52 13.52 2.15
C GLU A 89 -3.99 14.54 1.17
N GLY A 90 -3.79 14.19 -0.09
CA GLY A 90 -3.30 15.14 -1.07
C GLY A 90 -3.16 14.53 -2.44
N VAL A 91 -2.82 15.39 -3.40
CA VAL A 91 -2.59 15.01 -4.78
C VAL A 91 -1.29 15.65 -5.23
N LEU A 92 -0.41 14.85 -5.81
CA LEU A 92 0.79 15.36 -6.47
C LEU A 92 0.44 15.51 -7.95
N GLU A 93 0.31 16.73 -8.40
CA GLU A 93 -0.10 17.00 -9.78
C GLU A 93 0.98 16.56 -10.76
N GLU A 94 0.56 15.83 -11.81
CA GLU A 94 1.41 15.39 -12.90
C GLU A 94 2.70 14.70 -12.45
N ALA A 95 2.63 13.94 -11.35
CA ALA A 95 3.78 13.27 -10.76
C ALA A 95 4.11 11.93 -11.40
N TYR A 96 3.29 11.46 -12.33
CA TYR A 96 3.47 10.18 -12.99
C TYR A 96 3.41 10.35 -14.50
N TYR A 97 4.40 9.80 -15.22
CA TYR A 97 4.46 9.85 -16.67
C TYR A 97 4.40 8.44 -17.24
N TYR A 98 3.44 8.19 -18.13
CA TYR A 98 3.28 6.89 -18.75
C TYR A 98 2.68 7.03 -20.15
N LYS A 99 3.35 6.42 -21.14
CA LYS A 99 2.90 6.39 -22.54
C LYS A 99 2.56 7.77 -23.09
N GLY A 100 3.41 8.73 -22.83
CA GLY A 100 3.26 10.09 -23.37
C GLY A 100 2.27 10.97 -22.66
N ALA A 101 1.73 10.54 -21.53
CA ALA A 101 0.75 11.31 -20.77
C ALA A 101 1.16 11.45 -19.31
N TYR A 102 0.83 12.60 -18.74
CA TYR A 102 1.03 12.82 -17.30
C TYR A 102 -0.24 12.50 -16.55
N SER A 103 -0.07 11.97 -15.35
CA SER A 103 -1.18 11.67 -14.43
C SER A 103 -0.82 12.14 -13.03
N ASP A 104 -1.85 12.38 -12.23
CA ASP A 104 -1.67 12.75 -10.83
C ASP A 104 -1.39 11.51 -9.98
N PHE A 105 -0.71 11.74 -8.86
CA PHE A 105 -0.53 10.75 -7.81
C PHE A 105 -1.41 11.14 -6.64
N VAL A 106 -2.28 10.23 -6.22
CA VAL A 106 -3.11 10.44 -5.03
C VAL A 106 -2.34 9.91 -3.83
N MET A 107 -2.15 10.74 -2.82
CA MET A 107 -1.49 10.36 -1.59
C MET A 107 -2.53 10.01 -0.54
N MET A 108 -2.38 8.84 0.05
CA MET A 108 -3.30 8.33 1.06
C MET A 108 -2.53 7.94 2.31
N ARG A 109 -3.20 7.93 3.45
CA ARG A 109 -2.58 7.58 4.73
C ARG A 109 -3.56 6.88 5.65
N ILE A 110 -3.03 6.10 6.59
CA ILE A 110 -3.81 5.56 7.71
C ILE A 110 -3.01 5.79 8.99
N LEU A 111 -3.70 6.17 10.06
CA LEU A 111 -3.08 6.43 11.36
C LEU A 111 -3.33 5.24 12.28
N SER A 112 -2.43 5.03 13.24
CA SER A 112 -2.50 3.88 14.15
C SER A 112 -3.84 3.82 14.90
N ARG A 113 -4.40 4.96 15.29
CA ARG A 113 -5.69 5.00 16.01
C ARG A 113 -6.88 4.60 15.13
N GLU A 114 -6.68 4.57 13.81
CA GLU A 114 -7.71 4.18 12.84
C GLU A 114 -7.64 2.70 12.49
N TRP A 115 -6.57 2.03 12.92
CA TRP A 115 -6.36 0.61 12.70
C TRP A 115 -6.56 -0.09 14.04
N ARG A 116 -7.26 -1.20 14.06
CA ARG A 116 -7.61 -1.94 15.29
C ARG A 116 -6.54 -1.97 16.39
#